data_1697d80e397f3764a0363b95375a5eb6
#
_entry.id   1697d80e397f3764a0363b95375a5eb6
#
_cell.length_a   1.000
_cell.length_b   1.000
_cell.length_c   1.000
_cell.angle_alpha   90.00
_cell.angle_beta   90.00
_cell.angle_gamma   90.00
#
_symmetry.space_group_name_H-M   'P 1'
#
loop_
_entity.id
_entity.type
_entity.pdbx_description
1 polymer ?
#
loop_
_entity_poly.entity_id
_entity_poly.type
_entity_poly.pdbx_seq_one_letter_code
_entity_poly.pdbx_strand_id
1 'polypeptide(L)'
;MKKFLLICIAVACSLVAVAEELLIEAESFSQRGGWVLDQQFMDQMGSPYLMAHGMGIPVADATAEINIPQAGTYYVYARTYNWTSPWTDAEGPGKFRLALGGKLLKATLGHTGNSWQWQFAGKTVLKAGTTTLALKDLTGFDGRCDAIYLTTDANT
;
A
#
# COMPACT_ATOMS: atom_id res chain seq x y z
N MET A 1 -34.89 -38.05 -47.73
CA MET A 1 -33.68 -37.87 -46.87
C MET A 1 -33.75 -36.49 -46.24
N LYS A 2 -34.11 -36.41 -44.95
CA LYS A 2 -34.17 -35.13 -44.17
C LYS A 2 -32.80 -34.87 -43.53
N LYS A 3 -32.13 -33.77 -43.92
CA LYS A 3 -30.88 -33.33 -43.33
C LYS A 3 -31.20 -32.59 -42.03
N PHE A 4 -30.80 -33.15 -40.88
CA PHE A 4 -30.84 -32.45 -39.60
C PHE A 4 -29.62 -31.52 -39.52
N LEU A 5 -29.88 -30.21 -39.41
CA LEU A 5 -28.86 -29.21 -39.17
C LEU A 5 -28.67 -29.07 -37.65
N LEU A 6 -27.55 -29.55 -37.14
CA LEU A 6 -27.19 -29.40 -35.71
C LEU A 6 -26.61 -27.99 -35.51
N ILE A 7 -27.38 -27.12 -34.88
CA ILE A 7 -26.91 -25.79 -34.47
C ILE A 7 -26.24 -25.92 -33.10
N CYS A 8 -24.89 -25.87 -33.05
CA CYS A 8 -24.15 -25.74 -31.80
C CYS A 8 -24.23 -24.28 -31.33
N ILE A 9 -25.00 -24.01 -30.29
CA ILE A 9 -24.99 -22.71 -29.58
C ILE A 9 -23.77 -22.70 -28.66
N ALA A 10 -22.74 -21.95 -29.03
CA ALA A 10 -21.61 -21.67 -28.13
C ALA A 10 -22.07 -20.63 -27.09
N VAL A 11 -22.26 -21.06 -25.85
CA VAL A 11 -22.48 -20.17 -24.73
C VAL A 11 -21.13 -19.55 -24.37
N ALA A 12 -20.91 -18.30 -24.76
CA ALA A 12 -19.78 -17.52 -24.29
C ALA A 12 -20.00 -17.16 -22.80
N CYS A 13 -19.36 -17.91 -21.91
CA CYS A 13 -19.32 -17.58 -20.49
C CYS A 13 -18.34 -16.40 -20.33
N SER A 14 -18.85 -15.18 -20.15
CA SER A 14 -18.05 -14.02 -19.82
C SER A 14 -17.52 -14.18 -18.40
N LEU A 15 -16.25 -14.54 -18.25
CA LEU A 15 -15.56 -14.49 -16.96
C LEU A 15 -15.42 -13.02 -16.59
N VAL A 16 -16.19 -12.56 -15.64
CA VAL A 16 -15.96 -11.27 -14.97
C VAL A 16 -14.70 -11.46 -14.12
N ALA A 17 -13.60 -10.85 -14.53
CA ALA A 17 -12.41 -10.81 -13.69
C ALA A 17 -12.72 -9.93 -12.48
N VAL A 18 -12.72 -10.52 -11.31
CA VAL A 18 -12.78 -9.79 -10.03
C VAL A 18 -11.39 -9.25 -9.75
N ALA A 19 -11.31 -7.97 -9.38
CA ALA A 19 -10.03 -7.39 -8.98
C ALA A 19 -9.53 -8.05 -7.69
N GLU A 20 -8.23 -8.33 -7.65
CA GLU A 20 -7.58 -8.76 -6.42
C GLU A 20 -7.31 -7.53 -5.54
N GLU A 21 -7.64 -7.66 -4.27
CA GLU A 21 -7.47 -6.60 -3.28
C GLU A 21 -6.79 -7.15 -2.03
N LEU A 22 -5.79 -6.42 -1.52
CA LEU A 22 -5.12 -6.73 -0.25
C LEU A 22 -5.02 -5.46 0.58
N LEU A 23 -5.48 -5.54 1.82
CA LEU A 23 -5.27 -4.51 2.84
C LEU A 23 -4.29 -5.06 3.88
N ILE A 24 -3.24 -4.32 4.15
CA ILE A 24 -2.20 -4.66 5.12
C ILE A 24 -2.10 -3.51 6.12
N GLU A 25 -2.46 -3.76 7.36
CA GLU A 25 -2.28 -2.82 8.46
C GLU A 25 -0.79 -2.72 8.81
N ALA A 26 -0.26 -1.51 8.90
CA ALA A 26 1.18 -1.32 9.12
C ALA A 26 1.64 -1.83 10.50
N GLU A 27 0.80 -1.73 11.52
CA GLU A 27 1.09 -2.27 12.86
C GLU A 27 1.24 -3.79 12.89
N SER A 28 0.73 -4.50 11.87
CA SER A 28 0.88 -5.97 11.74
C SER A 28 2.25 -6.39 11.23
N PHE A 29 3.13 -5.47 10.85
CA PHE A 29 4.45 -5.80 10.35
C PHE A 29 5.26 -6.58 11.37
N SER A 30 5.77 -7.74 10.95
CA SER A 30 6.53 -8.67 11.80
C SER A 30 7.88 -8.10 12.22
N GLN A 31 8.49 -7.26 11.39
CA GLN A 31 9.74 -6.58 11.65
C GLN A 31 9.52 -5.08 11.52
N ARG A 32 9.55 -4.36 12.62
CA ARG A 32 9.30 -2.91 12.61
C ARG A 32 10.54 -2.07 12.35
N GLY A 33 11.74 -2.66 12.37
CA GLY A 33 12.98 -1.94 12.21
C GLY A 33 13.11 -0.81 13.23
N GLY A 34 13.25 0.42 12.74
CA GLY A 34 13.27 1.62 13.60
C GLY A 34 11.92 2.35 13.68
N TRP A 35 10.86 1.79 13.08
CA TRP A 35 9.52 2.36 13.17
C TRP A 35 8.87 2.00 14.51
N VAL A 36 8.23 2.97 15.13
CA VAL A 36 7.54 2.81 16.41
C VAL A 36 6.02 2.72 16.20
N LEU A 37 5.35 2.01 17.09
CA LEU A 37 3.89 1.95 17.12
C LEU A 37 3.38 3.22 17.82
N ASP A 38 2.52 3.98 17.16
CA ASP A 38 1.88 5.17 17.71
C ASP A 38 0.36 5.02 17.74
N GLN A 39 -0.28 5.57 18.77
CA GLN A 39 -1.70 5.44 19.04
C GLN A 39 -2.43 6.81 19.08
N GLN A 40 -1.73 7.90 18.76
CA GLN A 40 -2.26 9.26 18.89
C GLN A 40 -3.56 9.50 18.12
N PHE A 41 -3.79 8.80 17.02
CA PHE A 41 -4.93 8.98 16.14
C PHE A 41 -5.88 7.77 16.08
N MET A 42 -5.87 6.90 17.09
CA MET A 42 -6.74 5.70 17.12
C MET A 42 -8.22 6.05 17.02
N ASP A 43 -8.66 7.19 17.54
CA ASP A 43 -10.07 7.65 17.42
C ASP A 43 -10.46 7.94 15.97
N GLN A 44 -9.50 8.28 15.12
CA GLN A 44 -9.72 8.56 13.69
C GLN A 44 -9.49 7.35 12.80
N MET A 45 -8.52 6.50 13.16
CA MET A 45 -8.04 5.40 12.33
C MET A 45 -8.69 4.07 12.68
N GLY A 46 -9.10 3.89 13.93
CA GLY A 46 -9.60 2.63 14.46
C GLY A 46 -8.52 1.65 14.91
N SER A 47 -7.25 1.94 14.57
CA SER A 47 -6.07 1.14 14.89
C SER A 47 -4.85 2.03 15.17
N PRO A 48 -3.78 1.49 15.78
CA PRO A 48 -2.48 2.15 15.81
C PRO A 48 -1.85 2.17 14.40
N TYR A 49 -0.80 2.97 14.25
CA TYR A 49 -0.05 3.09 13.00
C TYR A 49 1.46 3.04 13.28
N LEU A 50 2.28 2.90 12.24
CA LEU A 50 3.73 2.99 12.33
C LEU A 50 4.23 4.42 12.06
N MET A 51 5.19 4.87 12.87
CA MET A 51 5.81 6.18 12.77
C MET A 51 7.34 6.06 12.76
N ALA A 52 7.99 6.73 11.81
CA ALA A 52 9.45 6.76 11.66
C ALA A 52 10.06 7.84 12.55
N HIS A 53 10.22 7.55 13.86
CA HIS A 53 10.71 8.51 14.86
C HIS A 53 12.24 8.45 15.00
N GLY A 54 12.96 9.09 14.07
CA GLY A 54 14.42 9.06 13.99
C GLY A 54 15.11 10.36 14.37
N MET A 55 14.37 11.38 14.79
CA MET A 55 14.92 12.69 15.19
C MET A 55 15.82 13.32 14.10
N GLY A 56 15.41 13.18 12.83
CA GLY A 56 16.14 13.70 11.68
C GLY A 56 17.15 12.72 11.07
N ILE A 57 17.23 11.50 11.56
CA ILE A 57 18.06 10.43 11.01
C ILE A 57 17.13 9.32 10.52
N PRO A 58 17.18 8.94 9.23
CA PRO A 58 16.37 7.85 8.72
C PRO A 58 16.51 6.58 9.54
N VAL A 59 15.38 5.99 9.90
CA VAL A 59 15.35 4.75 10.68
C VAL A 59 15.43 3.51 9.79
N ALA A 60 15.75 2.36 10.40
CA ALA A 60 15.77 1.08 9.69
C ALA A 60 14.38 0.71 9.17
N ASP A 61 14.33 0.03 8.02
CA ASP A 61 13.11 -0.36 7.34
C ASP A 61 12.19 -1.21 8.23
N ALA A 62 10.88 -0.95 8.18
CA ALA A 62 9.89 -1.90 8.64
C ALA A 62 9.52 -2.86 7.49
N THR A 63 9.43 -4.17 7.77
CA THR A 63 9.15 -5.19 6.76
C THR A 63 8.10 -6.20 7.19
N ALA A 64 7.33 -6.67 6.21
CA ALA A 64 6.37 -7.76 6.35
C ALA A 64 6.43 -8.69 5.15
N GLU A 65 6.27 -9.98 5.38
CA GLU A 65 6.01 -10.95 4.32
C GLU A 65 4.50 -10.97 4.04
N ILE A 66 4.12 -10.72 2.79
CA ILE A 66 2.74 -10.73 2.33
C ILE A 66 2.55 -11.78 1.25
N ASN A 67 1.36 -12.39 1.19
CA ASN A 67 1.04 -13.36 0.15
C ASN A 67 0.25 -12.70 -0.97
N ILE A 68 0.79 -12.73 -2.19
CA ILE A 68 0.15 -12.25 -3.39
C ILE A 68 -0.69 -13.39 -3.99
N PRO A 69 -2.03 -13.27 -4.04
CA PRO A 69 -2.90 -14.37 -4.45
C PRO A 69 -2.75 -14.70 -5.93
N GLN A 70 -2.55 -13.70 -6.78
CA GLN A 70 -2.47 -13.87 -8.23
C GLN A 70 -1.37 -12.98 -8.81
N ALA A 71 -0.63 -13.51 -9.81
CA ALA A 71 0.34 -12.70 -10.54
C ALA A 71 -0.35 -11.62 -11.38
N GLY A 72 0.20 -10.40 -11.34
CA GLY A 72 -0.40 -9.29 -12.09
C GLY A 72 0.28 -7.95 -11.82
N THR A 73 -0.29 -6.90 -12.42
CA THR A 73 0.07 -5.51 -12.10
C THR A 73 -0.77 -5.05 -10.94
N TYR A 74 -0.11 -4.62 -9.87
CA TYR A 74 -0.76 -4.08 -8.68
C TYR A 74 -0.53 -2.57 -8.59
N TYR A 75 -1.59 -1.84 -8.32
CA TYR A 75 -1.60 -0.44 -7.93
C TYR A 75 -1.53 -0.38 -6.41
N VAL A 76 -0.61 0.41 -5.89
CA VAL A 76 -0.23 0.39 -4.47
C VAL A 76 -0.48 1.75 -3.87
N TYR A 77 -1.19 1.78 -2.75
CA TYR A 77 -1.53 2.97 -1.99
C TYR A 77 -1.09 2.80 -0.55
N ALA A 78 -0.76 3.90 0.12
CA ALA A 78 -0.57 3.94 1.56
C ALA A 78 -1.49 4.97 2.19
N ARG A 79 -2.11 4.63 3.31
CA ARG A 79 -2.83 5.56 4.16
C ARG A 79 -1.84 6.25 5.06
N THR A 80 -1.70 7.56 4.90
CA THR A 80 -0.65 8.35 5.53
C THR A 80 -1.13 9.75 5.88
N TYR A 81 -0.37 10.47 6.69
CA TYR A 81 -0.69 11.79 7.16
C TYR A 81 0.54 12.71 7.18
N ASN A 82 0.40 13.91 6.61
CA ASN A 82 1.37 14.99 6.82
C ASN A 82 1.12 15.64 8.17
N TRP A 83 1.88 15.23 9.18
CA TRP A 83 1.64 15.63 10.55
C TRP A 83 1.88 17.11 10.82
N THR A 84 2.60 17.84 9.96
CA THR A 84 2.80 19.29 10.08
C THR A 84 1.66 20.12 9.50
N SER A 85 0.72 19.51 8.79
CA SER A 85 -0.38 20.21 8.12
C SER A 85 -1.27 21.09 9.01
N PRO A 86 -1.45 20.84 10.32
CA PRO A 86 -2.19 21.74 11.20
C PRO A 86 -1.53 23.11 11.40
N TRP A 87 -0.22 23.22 11.10
CA TRP A 87 0.56 24.43 11.35
C TRP A 87 1.11 25.10 10.09
N THR A 88 1.09 24.40 8.96
CA THR A 88 1.64 24.91 7.70
C THR A 88 1.05 24.20 6.49
N ASP A 89 0.87 24.97 5.40
CA ASP A 89 0.49 24.41 4.09
C ASP A 89 1.69 23.90 3.28
N ALA A 90 2.91 24.04 3.81
CA ALA A 90 4.10 23.51 3.15
C ALA A 90 4.17 21.99 3.21
N GLU A 91 5.01 21.41 2.34
CA GLU A 91 5.33 19.99 2.43
C GLU A 91 5.90 19.63 3.80
N GLY A 92 5.40 18.52 4.35
CA GLY A 92 5.86 18.02 5.64
C GLY A 92 7.22 17.31 5.57
N PRO A 93 7.90 17.18 6.71
CA PRO A 93 9.21 16.52 6.79
C PRO A 93 9.12 14.98 6.83
N GLY A 94 7.96 14.40 7.19
CA GLY A 94 7.78 12.97 7.40
C GLY A 94 7.71 12.16 6.11
N LYS A 95 8.83 12.08 5.37
CA LYS A 95 8.90 11.48 4.03
C LYS A 95 9.34 10.02 4.09
N PHE A 96 8.58 9.15 3.41
CA PHE A 96 8.94 7.74 3.26
C PHE A 96 8.52 7.19 1.88
N ARG A 97 8.94 5.97 1.56
CA ARG A 97 8.58 5.25 0.33
C ARG A 97 8.24 3.80 0.66
N LEU A 98 7.55 3.14 -0.26
CA LEU A 98 7.30 1.70 -0.20
C LEU A 98 8.25 0.95 -1.13
N ALA A 99 8.62 -0.27 -0.71
CA ALA A 99 9.27 -1.25 -1.59
C ALA A 99 8.50 -2.57 -1.55
N LEU A 100 8.39 -3.22 -2.71
CA LEU A 100 7.73 -4.52 -2.88
C LEU A 100 8.63 -5.47 -3.67
N GLY A 101 8.92 -6.63 -3.11
CA GLY A 101 9.82 -7.62 -3.71
C GLY A 101 11.21 -7.04 -4.01
N GLY A 102 11.72 -6.17 -3.15
CA GLY A 102 12.99 -5.46 -3.31
C GLY A 102 12.95 -4.27 -4.27
N LYS A 103 11.82 -4.01 -4.94
CA LYS A 103 11.66 -2.88 -5.87
C LYS A 103 11.08 -1.66 -5.15
N LEU A 104 11.85 -0.57 -5.12
CA LEU A 104 11.40 0.70 -4.56
C LEU A 104 10.36 1.37 -5.49
N LEU A 105 9.19 1.73 -4.95
CA LEU A 105 8.17 2.48 -5.67
C LEU A 105 8.57 3.96 -5.77
N LYS A 106 8.04 4.65 -6.79
CA LYS A 106 8.55 5.99 -7.17
C LYS A 106 8.08 7.11 -6.26
N ALA A 107 6.84 7.04 -5.77
CA ALA A 107 6.26 8.16 -5.02
C ALA A 107 6.88 8.29 -3.63
N THR A 108 7.11 9.52 -3.22
CA THR A 108 7.37 9.88 -1.84
C THR A 108 6.04 10.15 -1.16
N LEU A 109 5.85 9.61 0.04
CA LEU A 109 4.61 9.59 0.80
C LEU A 109 4.78 10.36 2.11
N GLY A 110 3.65 10.71 2.76
CA GLY A 110 3.61 11.26 4.11
C GLY A 110 3.89 12.74 4.25
N HIS A 111 4.18 13.44 3.14
CA HIS A 111 4.60 14.85 3.19
C HIS A 111 3.56 15.85 2.64
N THR A 112 2.43 15.38 2.14
CA THR A 112 1.39 16.21 1.53
C THR A 112 0.01 15.93 2.12
N GLY A 113 -0.94 16.86 1.86
CA GLY A 113 -2.31 16.76 2.35
C GLY A 113 -2.46 17.25 3.80
N ASN A 114 -3.70 17.34 4.26
CA ASN A 114 -4.06 17.92 5.56
C ASN A 114 -4.91 16.98 6.45
N SER A 115 -5.04 15.74 6.06
CA SER A 115 -5.77 14.69 6.78
C SER A 115 -5.13 13.32 6.53
N TRP A 116 -5.55 12.32 7.27
CA TRP A 116 -5.27 10.93 6.91
C TRP A 116 -5.92 10.62 5.57
N GLN A 117 -5.13 10.18 4.61
CA GLN A 117 -5.59 9.94 3.25
C GLN A 117 -4.78 8.83 2.57
N TRP A 118 -5.40 8.19 1.59
CA TRP A 118 -4.72 7.27 0.70
C TRP A 118 -3.89 8.05 -0.32
N GLN A 119 -2.60 7.73 -0.39
CA GLN A 119 -1.67 8.28 -1.38
C GLN A 119 -1.16 7.18 -2.30
N PHE A 120 -1.20 7.42 -3.60
CA PHE A 120 -0.71 6.48 -4.58
C PHE A 120 0.82 6.37 -4.53
N ALA A 121 1.33 5.20 -4.16
CA ALA A 121 2.76 4.92 -4.07
C ALA A 121 3.39 4.53 -5.42
N GLY A 122 2.59 3.98 -6.32
CA GLY A 122 3.04 3.52 -7.62
C GLY A 122 2.41 2.20 -8.04
N LYS A 123 2.86 1.66 -9.16
CA LYS A 123 2.47 0.33 -9.64
C LYS A 123 3.67 -0.57 -9.85
N THR A 124 3.47 -1.87 -9.67
CA THR A 124 4.51 -2.88 -9.86
C THR A 124 3.89 -4.20 -10.34
N VAL A 125 4.67 -5.00 -11.05
CA VAL A 125 4.28 -6.36 -11.42
C VAL A 125 4.73 -7.30 -10.32
N LEU A 126 3.82 -8.08 -9.77
CA LEU A 126 4.08 -9.09 -8.75
C LEU A 126 3.78 -10.49 -9.29
N LYS A 127 4.50 -11.47 -8.77
CA LYS A 127 4.20 -12.90 -8.96
C LYS A 127 3.31 -13.37 -7.82
N ALA A 128 2.49 -14.40 -8.06
CA ALA A 128 1.79 -15.08 -6.98
C ALA A 128 2.78 -15.72 -5.99
N GLY A 129 2.39 -15.75 -4.72
CA GLY A 129 3.21 -16.26 -3.61
C GLY A 129 3.74 -15.18 -2.69
N THR A 130 4.64 -15.56 -1.80
CA THR A 130 5.19 -14.67 -0.78
C THR A 130 6.12 -13.62 -1.36
N THR A 131 5.96 -12.38 -0.93
CA THR A 131 6.84 -11.25 -1.26
C THR A 131 7.03 -10.35 -0.04
N THR A 132 8.15 -9.63 0.01
CA THR A 132 8.43 -8.68 1.08
C THR A 132 7.88 -7.31 0.73
N LEU A 133 7.09 -6.74 1.64
CA LEU A 133 6.67 -5.34 1.66
C LEU A 133 7.53 -4.60 2.68
N ALA A 134 8.06 -3.41 2.31
CA ALA A 134 8.88 -2.60 3.20
C ALA A 134 8.45 -1.14 3.22
N LEU A 135 8.49 -0.53 4.41
CA LEU A 135 8.44 0.91 4.62
C LEU A 135 9.87 1.44 4.73
N LYS A 136 10.24 2.37 3.86
CA LYS A 136 11.56 2.98 3.82
C LYS A 136 11.49 4.43 4.22
N ASP A 137 11.95 4.73 5.43
CA ASP A 137 12.05 6.10 5.90
C ASP A 137 13.14 6.87 5.13
N LEU A 138 12.88 8.14 4.86
CA LEU A 138 13.81 9.01 4.14
C LEU A 138 14.40 10.12 5.02
N THR A 139 13.77 10.42 6.15
CA THR A 139 14.06 11.66 6.89
C THR A 139 14.21 11.48 8.39
N GLY A 140 13.61 10.45 8.98
CA GLY A 140 13.53 10.30 10.44
C GLY A 140 12.64 11.34 11.12
N PHE A 141 11.80 12.05 10.36
CA PHE A 141 10.90 13.10 10.87
C PHE A 141 9.44 12.66 10.85
N ASP A 142 9.16 11.57 11.57
CA ASP A 142 7.83 11.11 11.92
C ASP A 142 6.91 10.83 10.71
N GLY A 143 7.46 10.24 9.65
CA GLY A 143 6.66 9.67 8.57
C GLY A 143 5.66 8.67 9.14
N ARG A 144 4.38 8.78 8.80
CA ARG A 144 3.28 7.98 9.36
C ARG A 144 2.65 7.11 8.30
N CYS A 145 2.53 5.82 8.59
CA CYS A 145 1.86 4.85 7.74
C CYS A 145 0.89 4.01 8.58
N ASP A 146 -0.40 4.07 8.24
CA ASP A 146 -1.46 3.32 8.88
C ASP A 146 -1.70 1.98 8.18
N ALA A 147 -1.95 2.02 6.88
CA ALA A 147 -2.22 0.83 6.11
C ALA A 147 -1.69 0.93 4.68
N ILE A 148 -1.48 -0.21 4.06
CA ILE A 148 -1.11 -0.33 2.66
C ILE A 148 -2.20 -1.12 1.93
N TYR A 149 -2.65 -0.60 0.78
CA TYR A 149 -3.65 -1.22 -0.06
C TYR A 149 -3.06 -1.53 -1.43
N LEU A 150 -3.22 -2.78 -1.87
CA LEU A 150 -2.84 -3.25 -3.19
C LEU A 150 -4.08 -3.68 -3.95
N THR A 151 -4.22 -3.26 -5.20
CA THR A 151 -5.32 -3.73 -6.06
C THR A 151 -4.85 -3.95 -7.48
N THR A 152 -5.49 -4.87 -8.19
CA THR A 152 -5.30 -5.04 -9.62
C THR A 152 -6.24 -4.16 -10.45
N ASP A 153 -7.20 -3.46 -9.82
CA ASP A 153 -8.05 -2.47 -10.48
C ASP A 153 -7.28 -1.16 -10.73
N ALA A 154 -7.23 -0.75 -11.97
CA ALA A 154 -6.59 0.51 -12.38
C ALA A 154 -7.43 1.77 -12.09
N ASN A 155 -8.71 1.59 -11.75
CA ASN A 155 -9.70 2.67 -11.58
C ASN A 155 -9.99 2.98 -10.10
N THR A 156 -9.23 2.41 -9.18
CA THR A 156 -9.39 2.62 -7.73
C THR A 156 -8.91 4.00 -7.30
#